data_56d8e3656cd19ee7fcb9011f35757f2c
#
_entry.id   56d8e3656cd19ee7fcb9011f35757f2c
#
_cell.length_a   1.000
_cell.length_b   1.000
_cell.length_c   1.000
_cell.angle_alpha   90.00
_cell.angle_beta   90.00
_cell.angle_gamma   90.00
#
_symmetry.space_group_name_H-M   'P 1'
#
loop_
_entity.id
_entity.type
_entity.pdbx_description
1 polymer ?
#
loop_
_entity_poly.entity_id
_entity_poly.type
_entity_poly.pdbx_seq_one_letter_code
_entity_poly.pdbx_strand_id
1 'polypeptide(L)'
;PSKSRGLGDVYKRQPEELNKIANCVEPGFIRVEADEITYNLHIMLRYELEKKIFNDNLSVDEIPVTWNEMFKEWFGIEVPEDRLGCLQDIHWSMAAFGYFPTYTLGNLYAAQLLDAMGEELGDVDDIVESGNWQPMLDWLRAKIHQEGSKFTPSELIQNATGKPPTPQPFINYVEKKYGELYNL
;
A
#
# COMPACT_ATOMS: atom_id res chain seq x y z
N PRO A 1 -10.12 25.39 19.03
CA PRO A 1 -9.02 24.61 19.62
C PRO A 1 -9.32 23.14 19.48
N SER A 2 -8.52 22.44 18.66
CA SER A 2 -8.55 21.00 18.59
C SER A 2 -8.17 20.45 19.98
N LYS A 3 -9.14 19.89 20.68
CA LYS A 3 -8.83 19.12 21.90
C LYS A 3 -7.97 17.94 21.46
N SER A 4 -6.68 17.96 21.80
CA SER A 4 -5.85 16.78 21.69
C SER A 4 -6.54 15.69 22.52
N ARG A 5 -7.11 14.69 21.87
CA ARG A 5 -7.64 13.51 22.55
C ARG A 5 -6.42 12.82 23.17
N GLY A 6 -6.33 12.86 24.50
CA GLY A 6 -5.20 12.25 25.19
C GLY A 6 -5.18 10.74 25.01
N LEU A 7 -3.99 10.14 25.11
CA LEU A 7 -3.78 8.68 25.08
C LEU A 7 -4.80 7.90 25.95
N GLY A 8 -5.27 8.47 27.07
CA GLY A 8 -6.28 7.87 27.95
C GLY A 8 -7.65 7.61 27.30
N ASP A 9 -7.98 8.29 26.20
CA ASP A 9 -9.24 8.05 25.48
C ASP A 9 -9.15 6.86 24.51
N VAL A 10 -7.95 6.53 24.02
CA VAL A 10 -7.71 5.38 23.15
C VAL A 10 -7.92 4.06 23.90
N TYR A 11 -7.44 3.97 25.13
CA TYR A 11 -7.59 2.76 25.97
C TYR A 11 -9.03 2.47 26.42
N LYS A 12 -9.97 3.38 26.20
CA LYS A 12 -11.40 3.20 26.54
C LYS A 12 -12.26 2.74 25.38
N ARG A 13 -11.69 2.70 24.15
CA ARG A 13 -12.42 2.30 22.95
C ARG A 13 -12.44 0.80 22.81
N GLN A 14 -13.54 0.28 22.30
CA GLN A 14 -13.64 -1.14 21.96
C GLN A 14 -12.79 -1.45 20.72
N PRO A 15 -12.24 -2.67 20.60
CA PRO A 15 -11.44 -3.08 19.44
C PRO A 15 -12.10 -2.81 18.10
N GLU A 16 -13.41 -3.01 17.99
CA GLU A 16 -14.19 -2.79 16.79
C GLU A 16 -14.23 -1.30 16.40
N GLU A 17 -14.33 -0.41 17.39
CA GLU A 17 -14.30 1.04 17.16
C GLU A 17 -12.91 1.49 16.67
N LEU A 18 -11.85 0.92 17.27
CA LEU A 18 -10.47 1.18 16.85
C LEU A 18 -10.21 0.68 15.42
N ASN A 19 -10.70 -0.51 15.10
CA ASN A 19 -10.60 -1.08 13.76
C ASN A 19 -11.26 -0.17 12.70
N LYS A 20 -12.47 0.32 12.96
CA LYS A 20 -13.17 1.26 12.06
C LYS A 20 -12.40 2.57 11.86
N ILE A 21 -11.81 3.10 12.94
CA ILE A 21 -11.03 4.36 12.85
C ILE A 21 -9.74 4.14 12.07
N ALA A 22 -9.04 3.05 12.33
CA ALA A 22 -7.77 2.73 11.68
C ALA A 22 -7.91 2.41 10.18
N ASN A 23 -9.10 1.94 9.77
CA ASN A 23 -9.40 1.55 8.40
C ASN A 23 -10.44 2.48 7.74
N CYS A 24 -10.49 3.75 8.17
CA CYS A 24 -11.31 4.75 7.50
C CYS A 24 -10.73 5.05 6.12
N VAL A 25 -11.56 4.91 5.07
CA VAL A 25 -11.18 5.21 3.69
C VAL A 25 -11.62 6.64 3.38
N GLU A 26 -10.65 7.51 3.12
CA GLU A 26 -10.91 8.91 2.78
C GLU A 26 -9.83 9.43 1.82
N PRO A 27 -10.18 9.93 0.63
CA PRO A 27 -9.20 10.53 -0.27
C PRO A 27 -8.47 11.69 0.39
N GLY A 28 -7.14 11.61 0.47
CA GLY A 28 -6.28 12.63 1.03
C GLY A 28 -5.21 13.08 0.03
N PHE A 29 -4.57 14.24 0.29
CA PHE A 29 -3.53 14.75 -0.60
C PHE A 29 -2.21 14.00 -0.45
N ILE A 30 -1.87 13.60 0.76
CA ILE A 30 -0.53 13.12 1.11
C ILE A 30 -0.44 11.60 1.09
N ARG A 31 0.39 11.08 0.20
CA ARG A 31 0.58 9.64 -0.01
C ARG A 31 0.93 8.87 1.27
N VAL A 32 1.85 9.38 2.07
CA VAL A 32 2.31 8.68 3.29
C VAL A 32 1.27 8.65 4.41
N GLU A 33 0.20 9.44 4.29
CA GLU A 33 -0.94 9.50 5.21
C GLU A 33 -2.18 8.79 4.63
N ALA A 34 -2.09 8.29 3.38
CA ALA A 34 -3.21 7.66 2.71
C ALA A 34 -3.60 6.33 3.37
N ASP A 35 -4.89 6.04 3.34
CA ASP A 35 -5.43 4.75 3.75
C ASP A 35 -5.01 3.63 2.78
N GLU A 36 -5.21 2.38 3.18
CA GLU A 36 -4.79 1.19 2.44
C GLU A 36 -5.40 1.08 1.04
N ILE A 37 -6.63 1.61 0.84
CA ILE A 37 -7.32 1.59 -0.44
C ILE A 37 -6.75 2.64 -1.38
N THR A 38 -6.68 3.90 -0.92
CA THR A 38 -6.27 5.01 -1.76
C THR A 38 -4.75 5.09 -1.96
N TYR A 39 -3.95 4.45 -1.08
CA TYR A 39 -2.49 4.45 -1.18
C TYR A 39 -1.98 4.00 -2.56
N ASN A 40 -2.50 2.89 -3.08
CA ASN A 40 -2.05 2.38 -4.37
C ASN A 40 -2.42 3.30 -5.54
N LEU A 41 -3.52 4.04 -5.45
CA LEU A 41 -3.87 5.07 -6.44
C LEU A 41 -2.84 6.20 -6.46
N HIS A 42 -2.33 6.60 -5.29
CA HIS A 42 -1.22 7.57 -5.20
C HIS A 42 0.04 7.08 -5.93
N ILE A 43 0.37 5.80 -5.80
CA ILE A 43 1.51 5.20 -6.49
C ILE A 43 1.28 5.15 -8.01
N MET A 44 0.10 4.70 -8.43
CA MET A 44 -0.27 4.60 -9.84
C MET A 44 -0.25 5.96 -10.53
N LEU A 45 -0.75 7.02 -9.87
CA LEU A 45 -0.70 8.38 -10.39
C LEU A 45 0.74 8.82 -10.70
N ARG A 46 1.67 8.56 -9.79
CA ARG A 46 3.10 8.89 -9.98
C ARG A 46 3.72 8.11 -11.12
N TYR A 47 3.40 6.83 -11.22
CA TYR A 47 3.86 5.98 -12.30
C TYR A 47 3.36 6.47 -13.67
N GLU A 48 2.08 6.80 -13.80
CA GLU A 48 1.52 7.34 -15.03
C GLU A 48 2.11 8.71 -15.38
N LEU A 49 2.38 9.55 -14.40
CA LEU A 49 3.04 10.83 -14.63
C LEU A 49 4.50 10.64 -15.06
N GLU A 50 5.25 9.71 -14.44
CA GLU A 50 6.60 9.37 -14.91
C GLU A 50 6.61 8.86 -16.35
N LYS A 51 5.63 8.06 -16.76
CA LYS A 51 5.47 7.67 -18.18
C LYS A 51 5.28 8.86 -19.09
N LYS A 52 4.46 9.84 -18.70
CA LYS A 52 4.28 11.08 -19.47
C LYS A 52 5.58 11.87 -19.60
N ILE A 53 6.36 11.97 -18.52
CA ILE A 53 7.66 12.67 -18.52
C ILE A 53 8.63 12.00 -19.49
N PHE A 54 8.79 10.68 -19.43
CA PHE A 54 9.84 9.98 -20.17
C PHE A 54 9.44 9.48 -21.57
N ASN A 55 8.17 9.15 -21.78
CA ASN A 55 7.70 8.60 -23.05
C ASN A 55 7.01 9.67 -23.91
N ASP A 56 6.28 10.61 -23.28
CA ASP A 56 5.47 11.61 -24.00
C ASP A 56 6.15 12.99 -24.01
N ASN A 57 7.36 13.11 -23.45
CA ASN A 57 8.14 14.35 -23.36
C ASN A 57 7.40 15.48 -22.61
N LEU A 58 6.63 15.15 -21.58
CA LEU A 58 6.00 16.16 -20.73
C LEU A 58 7.08 17.10 -20.15
N SER A 59 6.93 18.41 -20.35
CA SER A 59 7.90 19.36 -19.84
C SER A 59 7.78 19.52 -18.31
N VAL A 60 8.86 19.94 -17.66
CA VAL A 60 8.89 20.14 -16.20
C VAL A 60 7.85 21.17 -15.76
N ASP A 61 7.64 22.20 -16.56
CA ASP A 61 6.67 23.29 -16.28
C ASP A 61 5.21 22.82 -16.34
N GLU A 62 4.93 21.72 -17.05
CA GLU A 62 3.61 21.10 -17.17
C GLU A 62 3.30 20.09 -16.05
N ILE A 63 4.30 19.65 -15.30
CA ILE A 63 4.12 18.63 -14.24
C ILE A 63 3.04 19.03 -13.23
N PRO A 64 3.04 20.25 -12.65
CA PRO A 64 2.05 20.62 -11.64
C PRO A 64 0.62 20.59 -12.17
N VAL A 65 0.40 21.09 -13.38
CA VAL A 65 -0.94 21.11 -13.99
C VAL A 65 -1.40 19.70 -14.28
N THR A 66 -0.56 18.89 -14.92
CA THR A 66 -0.88 17.48 -15.23
C THR A 66 -1.16 16.67 -13.98
N TRP A 67 -0.36 16.86 -12.92
CA TRP A 67 -0.62 16.25 -11.61
C TRP A 67 -2.00 16.61 -11.08
N ASN A 68 -2.33 17.90 -11.05
CA ASN A 68 -3.58 18.38 -10.49
C ASN A 68 -4.80 17.86 -11.27
N GLU A 69 -4.72 17.79 -12.59
CA GLU A 69 -5.76 17.21 -13.44
C GLU A 69 -5.97 15.72 -13.14
N MET A 70 -4.90 14.92 -13.13
CA MET A 70 -4.95 13.51 -12.80
C MET A 70 -5.45 13.27 -11.37
N PHE A 71 -5.01 14.09 -10.42
CA PHE A 71 -5.42 13.97 -9.02
C PHE A 71 -6.92 14.24 -8.86
N LYS A 72 -7.42 15.28 -9.50
CA LYS A 72 -8.85 15.58 -9.51
C LYS A 72 -9.68 14.48 -10.15
N GLU A 73 -9.20 13.92 -11.28
CA GLU A 73 -9.88 12.81 -11.97
C GLU A 73 -9.97 11.55 -11.09
N TRP A 74 -8.88 11.19 -10.39
CA TRP A 74 -8.79 9.91 -9.68
C TRP A 74 -9.30 9.98 -8.24
N PHE A 75 -9.11 11.11 -7.57
CA PHE A 75 -9.47 11.27 -6.15
C PHE A 75 -10.70 12.17 -5.93
N GLY A 76 -11.15 12.90 -6.96
CA GLY A 76 -12.31 13.79 -6.88
C GLY A 76 -12.07 15.08 -6.10
N ILE A 77 -10.83 15.38 -5.69
CA ILE A 77 -10.46 16.56 -4.92
C ILE A 77 -9.43 17.43 -5.65
N GLU A 78 -9.48 18.75 -5.44
CA GLU A 78 -8.57 19.71 -6.09
C GLU A 78 -7.36 19.96 -5.20
N VAL A 79 -6.14 19.82 -5.76
CA VAL A 79 -4.90 20.11 -5.06
C VAL A 79 -4.73 21.62 -4.91
N PRO A 80 -4.64 22.18 -3.69
CA PRO A 80 -4.62 23.62 -3.49
C PRO A 80 -3.25 24.25 -3.73
N GLU A 81 -2.17 23.50 -3.64
CA GLU A 81 -0.80 24.00 -3.78
C GLU A 81 0.17 22.83 -4.04
N ASP A 82 1.27 23.09 -4.75
CA ASP A 82 2.21 22.07 -5.24
C ASP A 82 2.87 21.26 -4.12
N ARG A 83 3.05 21.79 -2.92
CA ARG A 83 3.59 21.06 -1.77
C ARG A 83 2.66 19.95 -1.28
N LEU A 84 1.37 20.05 -1.56
CA LEU A 84 0.37 18.99 -1.32
C LEU A 84 0.11 18.14 -2.57
N GLY A 85 0.74 18.51 -3.68
CA GLY A 85 0.68 17.86 -4.98
C GLY A 85 2.01 17.24 -5.37
N CYS A 86 2.53 17.65 -6.52
CA CYS A 86 3.71 17.05 -7.15
C CYS A 86 5.02 17.23 -6.36
N LEU A 87 5.08 18.14 -5.39
CA LEU A 87 6.27 18.41 -4.57
C LEU A 87 6.24 17.71 -3.20
N GLN A 88 5.26 16.85 -2.92
CA GLN A 88 5.15 16.22 -1.61
C GLN A 88 6.19 15.13 -1.33
N ASP A 89 6.76 14.53 -2.38
CA ASP A 89 7.73 13.44 -2.30
C ASP A 89 9.14 13.89 -2.70
N ILE A 90 10.16 13.32 -2.05
CA ILE A 90 11.57 13.62 -2.34
C ILE A 90 12.16 12.79 -3.49
N HIS A 91 11.45 11.79 -3.99
CA HIS A 91 11.97 10.80 -4.94
C HIS A 91 12.55 11.42 -6.21
N TRP A 92 11.82 12.30 -6.84
CA TRP A 92 12.28 12.93 -8.09
C TRP A 92 13.45 13.88 -7.89
N SER A 93 13.50 14.60 -6.77
CA SER A 93 14.63 15.45 -6.42
C SER A 93 15.92 14.65 -6.11
N MET A 94 15.77 13.36 -5.78
CA MET A 94 16.88 12.41 -5.60
C MET A 94 17.18 11.59 -6.88
N ALA A 95 16.56 11.92 -8.01
CA ALA A 95 16.65 11.18 -9.27
C ALA A 95 16.16 9.71 -9.15
N ALA A 96 15.30 9.40 -8.19
CA ALA A 96 14.73 8.06 -7.98
C ALA A 96 13.46 7.86 -8.84
N PHE A 97 13.56 8.09 -10.14
CA PHE A 97 12.50 7.79 -11.09
C PHE A 97 12.31 6.28 -11.25
N GLY A 98 11.08 5.84 -11.47
CA GLY A 98 10.73 4.41 -11.56
C GLY A 98 10.68 3.69 -10.22
N TYR A 99 10.90 4.38 -9.10
CA TYR A 99 10.89 3.77 -7.77
C TYR A 99 9.48 3.54 -7.22
N PHE A 100 8.52 4.42 -7.49
CA PHE A 100 7.17 4.36 -6.92
C PHE A 100 6.45 3.01 -7.11
N PRO A 101 6.52 2.34 -8.26
CA PRO A 101 5.88 1.03 -8.44
C PRO A 101 6.29 -0.02 -7.41
N THR A 102 7.50 0.07 -6.84
CA THR A 102 8.01 -0.89 -5.84
C THR A 102 7.13 -0.94 -4.58
N TYR A 103 6.48 0.15 -4.22
CA TYR A 103 5.57 0.20 -3.07
C TYR A 103 4.30 -0.63 -3.30
N THR A 104 3.63 -0.45 -4.43
CA THR A 104 2.45 -1.26 -4.77
C THR A 104 2.83 -2.73 -4.97
N LEU A 105 3.95 -3.02 -5.66
CA LEU A 105 4.44 -4.40 -5.79
C LEU A 105 4.68 -5.05 -4.43
N GLY A 106 5.21 -4.30 -3.46
CA GLY A 106 5.37 -4.77 -2.09
C GLY A 106 4.03 -5.17 -1.44
N ASN A 107 2.99 -4.35 -1.61
CA ASN A 107 1.65 -4.65 -1.09
C ASN A 107 1.04 -5.90 -1.75
N LEU A 108 1.18 -6.03 -3.08
CA LEU A 108 0.70 -7.20 -3.82
C LEU A 108 1.43 -8.48 -3.39
N TYR A 109 2.74 -8.42 -3.24
CA TYR A 109 3.55 -9.56 -2.80
C TYR A 109 3.24 -9.94 -1.36
N ALA A 110 3.04 -8.96 -0.47
CA ALA A 110 2.68 -9.22 0.92
C ALA A 110 1.36 -10.00 1.02
N ALA A 111 0.33 -9.61 0.28
CA ALA A 111 -0.94 -10.31 0.24
C ALA A 111 -0.80 -11.74 -0.31
N GLN A 112 -0.03 -11.93 -1.40
CA GLN A 112 0.18 -13.25 -1.99
C GLN A 112 1.01 -14.16 -1.08
N LEU A 113 1.99 -13.63 -0.36
CA LEU A 113 2.77 -14.37 0.63
C LEU A 113 1.90 -14.77 1.83
N LEU A 114 1.00 -13.88 2.28
CA LEU A 114 0.10 -14.15 3.38
C LEU A 114 -0.88 -15.28 3.05
N ASP A 115 -1.45 -15.28 1.84
CA ASP A 115 -2.30 -16.37 1.35
C ASP A 115 -1.55 -17.70 1.35
N ALA A 116 -0.34 -17.73 0.77
CA ALA A 116 0.48 -18.96 0.71
C ALA A 116 0.90 -19.43 2.12
N MET A 117 1.19 -18.49 3.03
CA MET A 117 1.48 -18.80 4.42
C MET A 117 0.27 -19.46 5.11
N GLY A 118 -0.92 -18.94 4.87
CA GLY A 118 -2.17 -19.49 5.38
C GLY A 118 -2.45 -20.90 4.84
N GLU A 119 -2.17 -21.15 3.56
CA GLU A 119 -2.29 -22.50 2.96
C GLU A 119 -1.36 -23.53 3.65
N GLU A 120 -0.17 -23.13 4.10
CA GLU A 120 0.84 -24.03 4.71
C GLU A 120 0.75 -24.13 6.24
N LEU A 121 0.43 -23.04 6.94
CA LEU A 121 0.48 -22.97 8.41
C LEU A 121 -0.91 -23.04 9.09
N GLY A 122 -1.99 -22.90 8.32
CA GLY A 122 -3.34 -22.74 8.82
C GLY A 122 -3.73 -21.27 8.96
N ASP A 123 -4.83 -20.98 9.67
CA ASP A 123 -5.35 -19.62 9.80
C ASP A 123 -4.32 -18.69 10.46
N VAL A 124 -3.95 -17.66 9.70
CA VAL A 124 -2.95 -16.67 10.16
C VAL A 124 -3.50 -15.84 11.32
N ASP A 125 -4.81 -15.59 11.35
CA ASP A 125 -5.45 -14.84 12.44
C ASP A 125 -5.34 -15.62 13.76
N ASP A 126 -5.53 -16.96 13.75
CA ASP A 126 -5.32 -17.81 14.91
C ASP A 126 -3.86 -17.75 15.42
N ILE A 127 -2.88 -17.70 14.50
CA ILE A 127 -1.46 -17.58 14.87
C ILE A 127 -1.22 -16.21 15.56
N VAL A 128 -1.78 -15.14 15.00
CA VAL A 128 -1.66 -13.78 15.54
C VAL A 128 -2.32 -13.70 16.92
N GLU A 129 -3.53 -14.24 17.08
CA GLU A 129 -4.25 -14.25 18.37
C GLU A 129 -3.52 -15.05 19.44
N SER A 130 -2.84 -16.14 19.09
CA SER A 130 -2.03 -16.92 20.02
C SER A 130 -0.85 -16.16 20.62
N GLY A 131 -0.42 -15.07 19.97
CA GLY A 131 0.79 -14.33 20.29
C GLY A 131 2.10 -15.07 19.95
N ASN A 132 2.04 -16.25 19.37
CA ASN A 132 3.22 -17.01 18.92
C ASN A 132 3.50 -16.79 17.45
N TRP A 133 4.21 -15.76 17.11
CA TRP A 133 4.55 -15.36 15.74
C TRP A 133 5.74 -16.13 15.12
N GLN A 134 6.35 -17.04 15.89
CA GLN A 134 7.54 -17.77 15.45
C GLN A 134 7.31 -18.60 14.18
N PRO A 135 6.16 -19.30 13.99
CA PRO A 135 5.90 -20.04 12.77
C PRO A 135 5.90 -19.18 11.50
N MET A 136 5.31 -17.97 11.57
CA MET A 136 5.29 -17.03 10.45
C MET A 136 6.70 -16.54 10.11
N LEU A 137 7.50 -16.21 11.13
CA LEU A 137 8.87 -15.76 10.94
C LEU A 137 9.74 -16.88 10.34
N ASP A 138 9.58 -18.11 10.79
CA ASP A 138 10.35 -19.24 10.28
C ASP A 138 9.95 -19.57 8.82
N TRP A 139 8.68 -19.44 8.47
CA TRP A 139 8.21 -19.55 7.09
C TRP A 139 8.84 -18.47 6.20
N LEU A 140 8.81 -17.19 6.62
CA LEU A 140 9.44 -16.10 5.88
C LEU A 140 10.95 -16.28 5.74
N ARG A 141 11.63 -16.76 6.78
CA ARG A 141 13.06 -17.05 6.74
C ARG A 141 13.38 -18.14 5.69
N ALA A 142 12.61 -19.21 5.71
CA ALA A 142 12.83 -20.35 4.79
C ALA A 142 12.51 -20.01 3.33
N LYS A 143 11.42 -19.27 3.08
CA LYS A 143 10.93 -19.01 1.73
C LYS A 143 11.49 -17.73 1.09
N ILE A 144 11.85 -16.73 1.90
CA ILE A 144 12.24 -15.40 1.40
C ILE A 144 13.65 -15.02 1.87
N HIS A 145 13.88 -14.95 3.20
CA HIS A 145 15.09 -14.31 3.70
C HIS A 145 16.37 -15.08 3.37
N GLN A 146 16.35 -16.42 3.40
CA GLN A 146 17.50 -17.26 3.09
C GLN A 146 17.88 -17.22 1.60
N GLU A 147 16.95 -16.81 0.74
CA GLU A 147 17.22 -16.72 -0.70
C GLU A 147 17.99 -15.44 -1.06
N GLY A 148 17.85 -14.39 -0.26
CA GLY A 148 18.56 -13.12 -0.48
C GLY A 148 18.27 -12.55 -1.87
N SER A 149 19.34 -12.25 -2.62
CA SER A 149 19.24 -11.65 -3.97
C SER A 149 19.49 -12.68 -5.11
N LYS A 150 19.26 -13.97 -4.88
CA LYS A 150 19.50 -15.03 -5.89
C LYS A 150 18.53 -14.96 -7.06
N PHE A 151 17.30 -14.53 -6.82
CA PHE A 151 16.20 -14.55 -7.77
C PHE A 151 15.72 -13.14 -8.08
N THR A 152 15.14 -12.96 -9.24
CA THR A 152 14.32 -11.76 -9.49
C THR A 152 13.11 -11.76 -8.56
N PRO A 153 12.49 -10.59 -8.26
CA PRO A 153 11.30 -10.54 -7.41
C PRO A 153 10.18 -11.49 -7.87
N SER A 154 9.94 -11.59 -9.17
CA SER A 154 8.92 -12.49 -9.73
C SER A 154 9.23 -13.96 -9.49
N GLU A 155 10.49 -14.36 -9.69
CA GLU A 155 10.93 -15.73 -9.44
C GLU A 155 10.86 -16.07 -7.95
N LEU A 156 11.26 -15.12 -7.08
CA LEU A 156 11.19 -15.32 -5.63
C LEU A 156 9.76 -15.55 -5.15
N ILE A 157 8.81 -14.72 -5.60
CA ILE A 157 7.40 -14.89 -5.26
C ILE A 157 6.85 -16.21 -5.79
N GLN A 158 7.16 -16.55 -7.04
CA GLN A 158 6.73 -17.83 -7.61
C GLN A 158 7.31 -19.05 -6.86
N ASN A 159 8.57 -18.98 -6.45
CA ASN A 159 9.20 -20.07 -5.69
C ASN A 159 8.60 -20.18 -4.28
N ALA A 160 8.31 -19.04 -3.64
CA ALA A 160 7.76 -19.03 -2.29
C ALA A 160 6.30 -19.49 -2.23
N THR A 161 5.49 -19.12 -3.23
CA THR A 161 4.03 -19.29 -3.21
C THR A 161 3.52 -20.36 -4.19
N GLY A 162 4.38 -20.87 -5.08
CA GLY A 162 3.99 -21.81 -6.14
C GLY A 162 3.24 -21.16 -7.31
N LYS A 163 2.98 -19.87 -7.28
CA LYS A 163 2.20 -19.12 -8.27
C LYS A 163 2.97 -17.87 -8.73
N PRO A 164 2.86 -17.48 -10.02
CA PRO A 164 3.46 -16.20 -10.46
C PRO A 164 2.82 -15.01 -9.74
N PRO A 165 3.52 -13.88 -9.66
CA PRO A 165 2.94 -12.65 -9.09
C PRO A 165 1.60 -12.28 -9.73
N THR A 166 0.61 -11.97 -8.89
CA THR A 166 -0.73 -11.58 -9.34
C THR A 166 -1.35 -10.59 -8.34
N PRO A 167 -2.17 -9.64 -8.77
CA PRO A 167 -2.85 -8.72 -7.86
C PRO A 167 -4.04 -9.37 -7.11
N GLN A 168 -4.49 -10.56 -7.54
CA GLN A 168 -5.74 -11.13 -7.03
C GLN A 168 -5.77 -11.37 -5.51
N PRO A 169 -4.71 -11.84 -4.84
CA PRO A 169 -4.69 -11.97 -3.38
C PRO A 169 -4.95 -10.64 -2.66
N PHE A 170 -4.35 -9.56 -3.13
CA PHE A 170 -4.58 -8.22 -2.55
C PHE A 170 -6.01 -7.74 -2.79
N ILE A 171 -6.55 -7.95 -3.99
CA ILE A 171 -7.93 -7.58 -4.31
C ILE A 171 -8.91 -8.35 -3.42
N ASN A 172 -8.74 -9.66 -3.29
CA ASN A 172 -9.58 -10.51 -2.43
C ASN A 172 -9.51 -10.06 -0.95
N TYR A 173 -8.31 -9.76 -0.48
CA TYR A 173 -8.09 -9.24 0.88
C TYR A 173 -8.85 -7.93 1.12
N VAL A 174 -8.72 -6.99 0.20
CA VAL A 174 -9.40 -5.68 0.26
C VAL A 174 -10.92 -5.85 0.21
N GLU A 175 -11.43 -6.64 -0.74
CA GLU A 175 -12.88 -6.89 -0.87
C GLU A 175 -13.46 -7.52 0.38
N LYS A 176 -12.77 -8.51 0.97
CA LYS A 176 -13.19 -9.14 2.21
C LYS A 176 -13.20 -8.14 3.38
N LYS A 177 -12.05 -7.52 3.66
CA LYS A 177 -11.86 -6.64 4.80
C LYS A 177 -12.80 -5.44 4.79
N TYR A 178 -12.85 -4.73 3.66
CA TYR A 178 -13.65 -3.52 3.55
C TYR A 178 -15.13 -3.81 3.25
N GLY A 179 -15.43 -4.93 2.59
CA GLY A 179 -16.80 -5.43 2.45
C GLY A 179 -17.46 -5.67 3.81
N GLU A 180 -16.76 -6.34 4.73
CA GLU A 180 -17.23 -6.56 6.10
C GLU A 180 -17.28 -5.24 6.91
N LEU A 181 -16.26 -4.38 6.80
CA LEU A 181 -16.15 -3.15 7.58
C LEU A 181 -17.24 -2.12 7.22
N TYR A 182 -17.57 -2.03 5.93
CA TYR A 182 -18.52 -1.06 5.38
C TYR A 182 -19.91 -1.64 5.08
N ASN A 183 -20.11 -2.96 5.26
CA ASN A 183 -21.34 -3.70 4.96
C ASN A 183 -21.74 -3.57 3.47
N LEU A 184 -20.78 -3.78 2.56
CA LEU A 184 -20.98 -3.71 1.12
C LEU A 184 -21.45 -5.06 0.54
#